data_69b66b5fef8fec22c0cea20e7b326d15
#
_entry.id   69b66b5fef8fec22c0cea20e7b326d15
#
_cell.length_a   1.000
_cell.length_b   1.000
_cell.length_c   1.000
_cell.angle_alpha   90.00
_cell.angle_beta   90.00
_cell.angle_gamma   90.00
#
_symmetry.space_group_name_H-M   'P 1'
#
loop_
_entity.id
_entity.type
_entity.pdbx_description
1 polymer ?
#
loop_
_entity_poly.entity_id
_entity_poly.type
_entity_poly.pdbx_seq_one_letter_code
_entity_poly.pdbx_strand_id
1 'polypeptide(L)'
;MQTLSSPALPPDRAALLATLEREPRWDVIVIGGGATGLGTAVDAASRGYRTLLVEAADFAKGTSSKATKLVHGGVRYLAQGNISLVREALHERGLLARNAPHLVWPLGFVVPAYQLFDQPFYGIGLKVYDLLAGGLNLSGSRWLNHRETLAAAPTLAEHVGGRPLRGGNLYFDGQFDDARLAIALMRTLFDVGGTAVNYMRVTGLSQKNGVIAGVTVQDVLGGASFALEAGCVINATGVWVDAIRQMEDGQARGMVAPSQGVHLTLPRSFLPGERAILIPKTDDGRVLFVVPWNGHTIVGTTDTPRKDLPLEPRAGADDVDFILETAARYLSRTPTRADVTSVWAGLRPLVKATGEASTASLSREHTILVSRGGLITVTGGKWTTYRRMAQDVIGTAIERKMLPAAPCVTADLPLHGARGLPADLPAAGAGSPDRYYGNELAMLRALPGTDEILVPGSGLSAAHVRFAARFELARRVEDVLARRNRALFLEAGAASAAAPRVAQILAEEHGHDAAWQAAEVESFRSLASGYMLS
;
A
#
# COMPACT_ATOMS: atom_id res chain seq x y z
N MET A 1 17.33 22.28 -13.98
CA MET A 1 17.31 21.59 -12.67
C MET A 1 16.97 22.63 -11.62
N GLN A 2 15.71 22.73 -11.21
CA GLN A 2 15.36 23.54 -10.05
C GLN A 2 15.99 22.88 -8.82
N THR A 3 16.84 23.61 -8.12
CA THR A 3 17.30 23.27 -6.78
C THR A 3 16.06 23.25 -5.88
N LEU A 4 15.51 22.05 -5.60
CA LEU A 4 14.51 21.93 -4.57
C LEU A 4 15.15 22.41 -3.27
N SER A 5 14.65 23.52 -2.73
CA SER A 5 14.90 24.00 -1.37
C SER A 5 14.68 22.87 -0.37
N SER A 6 15.13 23.05 0.87
CA SER A 6 14.88 22.12 1.99
C SER A 6 13.45 21.56 1.93
N PRO A 7 13.23 20.25 2.26
CA PRO A 7 11.94 19.63 2.14
C PRO A 7 10.86 20.48 2.82
N ALA A 8 9.80 20.81 2.07
CA ALA A 8 8.71 21.61 2.60
C ALA A 8 7.99 20.80 3.71
N LEU A 9 7.92 21.37 4.90
CA LEU A 9 7.07 20.80 5.94
C LEU A 9 5.61 20.94 5.50
N PRO A 10 4.76 19.90 5.62
CA PRO A 10 3.35 20.05 5.32
C PRO A 10 2.76 21.12 6.24
N PRO A 11 1.88 21.98 5.73
CA PRO A 11 1.15 22.93 6.57
C PRO A 11 0.35 22.18 7.63
N ASP A 12 0.10 22.82 8.76
CA ASP A 12 -0.83 22.26 9.74
C ASP A 12 -2.27 22.21 9.17
N ARG A 13 -3.17 21.47 9.83
CA ARG A 13 -4.53 21.31 9.34
C ARG A 13 -5.29 22.62 9.22
N ALA A 14 -5.11 23.56 10.16
CA ALA A 14 -5.80 24.84 10.11
C ALA A 14 -5.37 25.64 8.88
N ALA A 15 -4.08 25.69 8.58
CA ALA A 15 -3.54 26.32 7.39
C ALA A 15 -4.02 25.63 6.10
N LEU A 16 -4.15 24.28 6.09
CA LEU A 16 -4.72 23.55 4.96
C LEU A 16 -6.19 23.94 4.72
N LEU A 17 -7.02 23.96 5.76
CA LEU A 17 -8.43 24.35 5.65
C LEU A 17 -8.58 25.81 5.22
N ALA A 18 -7.80 26.74 5.78
CA ALA A 18 -7.76 28.13 5.35
C ALA A 18 -7.34 28.29 3.87
N THR A 19 -6.49 27.39 3.36
CA THR A 19 -6.14 27.38 1.93
C THR A 19 -7.33 27.00 1.08
N LEU A 20 -8.16 26.01 1.47
CA LEU A 20 -9.36 25.62 0.73
C LEU A 20 -10.40 26.75 0.68
N GLU A 21 -10.53 27.54 1.75
CA GLU A 21 -11.42 28.71 1.78
C GLU A 21 -10.94 29.84 0.87
N ARG A 22 -9.66 30.20 0.99
CA ARG A 22 -9.06 31.33 0.28
C ARG A 22 -8.87 31.06 -1.21
N GLU A 23 -8.63 29.81 -1.56
CA GLU A 23 -8.20 29.39 -2.88
C GLU A 23 -9.04 28.23 -3.42
N PRO A 24 -10.33 28.45 -3.72
CA PRO A 24 -11.26 27.37 -4.08
C PRO A 24 -11.04 26.79 -5.49
N ARG A 25 -10.14 27.36 -6.31
CA ARG A 25 -9.92 26.95 -7.71
C ARG A 25 -8.65 26.14 -7.88
N TRP A 26 -8.75 25.01 -8.59
CA TRP A 26 -7.69 24.05 -8.86
C TRP A 26 -7.68 23.66 -10.34
N ASP A 27 -6.52 23.27 -10.87
CA ASP A 27 -6.46 22.65 -12.19
C ASP A 27 -6.94 21.20 -12.09
N VAL A 28 -6.51 20.48 -11.04
CA VAL A 28 -6.84 19.08 -10.81
C VAL A 28 -7.29 18.88 -9.36
N ILE A 29 -8.43 18.20 -9.18
CA ILE A 29 -8.84 17.64 -7.89
C ILE A 29 -8.85 16.12 -8.01
N VAL A 30 -8.08 15.44 -7.14
CA VAL A 30 -8.01 13.98 -7.02
C VAL A 30 -8.79 13.54 -5.79
N ILE A 31 -9.76 12.65 -5.98
CA ILE A 31 -10.60 12.07 -4.92
C ILE A 31 -10.03 10.69 -4.56
N GLY A 32 -9.54 10.54 -3.32
CA GLY A 32 -9.01 9.29 -2.78
C GLY A 32 -7.50 9.32 -2.55
N GLY A 33 -7.08 9.07 -1.30
CA GLY A 33 -5.70 9.08 -0.81
C GLY A 33 -5.03 7.70 -0.77
N GLY A 34 -5.43 6.78 -1.67
CA GLY A 34 -4.74 5.52 -1.89
C GLY A 34 -3.56 5.65 -2.87
N ALA A 35 -2.92 4.52 -3.19
CA ALA A 35 -1.77 4.44 -4.11
C ALA A 35 -2.00 5.17 -5.44
N THR A 36 -3.14 4.90 -6.07
CA THR A 36 -3.51 5.48 -7.36
C THR A 36 -3.72 6.98 -7.27
N GLY A 37 -4.50 7.44 -6.29
CA GLY A 37 -4.79 8.86 -6.13
C GLY A 37 -3.56 9.67 -5.75
N LEU A 38 -2.77 9.20 -4.79
CA LEU A 38 -1.50 9.85 -4.40
C LEU A 38 -0.53 9.92 -5.58
N GLY A 39 -0.35 8.80 -6.31
CA GLY A 39 0.47 8.80 -7.51
C GLY A 39 -0.02 9.77 -8.57
N THR A 40 -1.34 9.82 -8.82
CA THR A 40 -1.97 10.75 -9.79
C THR A 40 -1.77 12.21 -9.39
N ALA A 41 -1.93 12.52 -8.10
CA ALA A 41 -1.73 13.88 -7.60
C ALA A 41 -0.25 14.31 -7.70
N VAL A 42 0.70 13.41 -7.38
CA VAL A 42 2.14 13.66 -7.56
C VAL A 42 2.47 13.88 -9.04
N ASP A 43 1.95 13.05 -9.95
CA ASP A 43 2.20 13.21 -11.38
C ASP A 43 1.63 14.54 -11.89
N ALA A 44 0.42 14.90 -11.51
CA ALA A 44 -0.21 16.17 -11.88
C ALA A 44 0.58 17.38 -11.36
N ALA A 45 0.89 17.42 -10.07
CA ALA A 45 1.60 18.54 -9.46
C ALA A 45 3.04 18.67 -9.99
N SER A 46 3.74 17.55 -10.23
CA SER A 46 5.09 17.55 -10.79
C SER A 46 5.16 18.06 -12.24
N ARG A 47 4.04 18.06 -12.96
CA ARG A 47 3.88 18.71 -14.28
C ARG A 47 3.52 20.18 -14.19
N GLY A 48 3.36 20.75 -12.98
CA GLY A 48 3.05 22.15 -12.75
C GLY A 48 1.56 22.48 -12.63
N TYR A 49 0.67 21.48 -12.64
CA TYR A 49 -0.77 21.74 -12.42
C TYR A 49 -1.04 21.98 -10.93
N ARG A 50 -1.85 22.98 -10.64
CA ARG A 50 -2.33 23.26 -9.30
C ARG A 50 -3.26 22.12 -8.83
N THR A 51 -2.74 21.27 -7.96
CA THR A 51 -3.34 19.98 -7.63
C THR A 51 -3.75 19.89 -6.17
N LEU A 52 -4.99 19.47 -5.94
CA LEU A 52 -5.53 19.12 -4.63
C LEU A 52 -5.88 17.62 -4.59
N LEU A 53 -5.48 16.93 -3.54
CA LEU A 53 -5.95 15.60 -3.20
C LEU A 53 -6.80 15.64 -1.92
N VAL A 54 -7.99 15.04 -1.95
CA VAL A 54 -8.88 14.90 -0.80
C VAL A 54 -9.13 13.42 -0.49
N GLU A 55 -9.03 13.06 0.82
CA GLU A 55 -9.24 11.71 1.32
C GLU A 55 -10.26 11.72 2.46
N ALA A 56 -11.29 10.88 2.35
CA ALA A 56 -12.41 10.84 3.29
C ALA A 56 -12.04 10.33 4.70
N ALA A 57 -10.98 9.54 4.78
CA ALA A 57 -10.41 9.02 6.03
C ALA A 57 -8.94 9.46 6.13
N ASP A 58 -8.05 8.59 6.60
CA ASP A 58 -6.62 8.83 6.52
C ASP A 58 -6.03 8.21 5.24
N PHE A 59 -4.88 8.72 4.80
CA PHE A 59 -4.17 8.21 3.62
C PHE A 59 -3.90 6.71 3.72
N ALA A 60 -4.11 6.00 2.61
CA ALA A 60 -3.97 4.55 2.50
C ALA A 60 -4.90 3.71 3.42
N LYS A 61 -5.95 4.29 4.03
CA LYS A 61 -6.88 3.57 4.92
C LYS A 61 -7.50 2.33 4.27
N GLY A 62 -7.80 2.37 2.97
CA GLY A 62 -8.36 1.25 2.21
C GLY A 62 -7.33 0.18 1.83
N THR A 63 -7.39 -0.30 0.60
CA THR A 63 -6.56 -1.38 0.04
C THR A 63 -5.06 -1.12 0.14
N SER A 64 -4.66 0.15 0.06
CA SER A 64 -3.26 0.56 -0.11
C SER A 64 -2.37 0.31 1.10
N SER A 65 -2.90 0.04 2.29
CA SER A 65 -2.13 -0.39 3.47
C SER A 65 -2.26 -1.89 3.77
N LYS A 66 -2.98 -2.63 2.94
CA LYS A 66 -3.38 -4.03 3.18
C LYS A 66 -2.83 -4.99 2.11
N ALA A 67 -1.72 -4.60 1.43
CA ALA A 67 -1.01 -5.43 0.45
C ALA A 67 -0.16 -6.52 1.12
N THR A 68 0.35 -7.48 0.34
CA THR A 68 1.30 -8.52 0.80
C THR A 68 2.70 -7.95 1.11
N LYS A 69 2.90 -6.63 1.06
CA LYS A 69 4.18 -5.92 1.27
C LYS A 69 5.22 -6.20 0.20
N LEU A 70 4.76 -6.49 -1.02
CA LEU A 70 5.59 -6.81 -2.17
C LEU A 70 5.31 -5.89 -3.35
N VAL A 71 6.36 -5.42 -4.00
CA VAL A 71 6.34 -4.79 -5.33
C VAL A 71 7.02 -5.77 -6.29
N HIS A 72 6.23 -6.36 -7.18
CA HIS A 72 6.65 -7.52 -7.94
C HIS A 72 6.18 -7.48 -9.39
N GLY A 73 6.95 -8.10 -10.29
CA GLY A 73 6.60 -8.22 -11.70
C GLY A 73 5.47 -9.22 -11.97
N GLY A 74 5.16 -10.07 -10.98
CA GLY A 74 4.08 -11.06 -11.11
C GLY A 74 4.49 -12.26 -11.96
N VAL A 75 5.49 -13.02 -11.52
CA VAL A 75 6.01 -14.22 -12.20
C VAL A 75 4.91 -15.21 -12.64
N ARG A 76 3.79 -15.29 -11.90
CA ARG A 76 2.63 -16.12 -12.26
C ARG A 76 2.03 -15.75 -13.62
N TYR A 77 2.04 -14.45 -14.00
CA TYR A 77 1.48 -14.01 -15.29
C TYR A 77 2.36 -14.40 -16.46
N LEU A 78 3.65 -14.66 -16.23
CA LEU A 78 4.54 -15.22 -17.24
C LEU A 78 4.07 -16.61 -17.66
N ALA A 79 3.67 -17.46 -16.70
CA ALA A 79 3.10 -18.78 -16.97
C ALA A 79 1.74 -18.71 -17.72
N GLN A 80 1.05 -17.57 -17.68
CA GLN A 80 -0.18 -17.30 -18.42
C GLN A 80 0.07 -16.64 -19.78
N GLY A 81 1.33 -16.43 -20.21
CA GLY A 81 1.70 -15.82 -21.47
C GLY A 81 1.57 -14.28 -21.51
N ASN A 82 1.27 -13.61 -20.38
CA ASN A 82 1.12 -12.15 -20.36
C ASN A 82 2.46 -11.44 -20.16
N ILE A 83 3.30 -11.47 -21.22
CA ILE A 83 4.67 -10.94 -21.20
C ILE A 83 4.68 -9.41 -21.04
N SER A 84 3.76 -8.70 -21.68
CA SER A 84 3.69 -7.22 -21.65
C SER A 84 3.46 -6.72 -20.24
N LEU A 85 2.49 -7.29 -19.51
CA LEU A 85 2.17 -6.96 -18.13
C LEU A 85 3.35 -7.23 -17.18
N VAL A 86 4.05 -8.34 -17.38
CA VAL A 86 5.24 -8.69 -16.59
C VAL A 86 6.36 -7.70 -16.85
N ARG A 87 6.65 -7.36 -18.11
CA ARG A 87 7.69 -6.40 -18.48
C ARG A 87 7.42 -5.00 -17.89
N GLU A 88 6.18 -4.51 -18.01
CA GLU A 88 5.77 -3.23 -17.43
C GLU A 88 5.95 -3.24 -15.91
N ALA A 89 5.45 -4.28 -15.23
CA ALA A 89 5.56 -4.37 -13.78
C ALA A 89 7.02 -4.47 -13.30
N LEU A 90 7.89 -5.17 -14.02
CA LEU A 90 9.33 -5.25 -13.72
C LEU A 90 10.03 -3.90 -13.91
N HIS A 91 9.68 -3.17 -14.95
CA HIS A 91 10.18 -1.82 -15.20
C HIS A 91 9.77 -0.87 -14.06
N GLU A 92 8.47 -0.82 -13.74
CA GLU A 92 7.96 0.04 -12.67
C GLU A 92 8.51 -0.35 -11.28
N ARG A 93 8.70 -1.65 -10.99
CA ARG A 93 9.39 -2.14 -9.80
C ARG A 93 10.81 -1.55 -9.67
N GLY A 94 11.56 -1.57 -10.77
CA GLY A 94 12.91 -1.03 -10.80
C GLY A 94 12.96 0.48 -10.63
N LEU A 95 12.04 1.23 -11.27
CA LEU A 95 11.91 2.67 -11.06
C LEU A 95 11.58 2.98 -9.60
N LEU A 96 10.65 2.23 -9.00
CA LEU A 96 10.25 2.44 -7.62
C LEU A 96 11.42 2.18 -6.63
N ALA A 97 12.18 1.10 -6.83
CA ALA A 97 13.35 0.82 -6.00
C ALA A 97 14.43 1.92 -6.12
N ARG A 98 14.59 2.51 -7.30
CA ARG A 98 15.49 3.65 -7.53
C ARG A 98 15.01 4.94 -6.89
N ASN A 99 13.70 5.23 -6.99
CA ASN A 99 13.12 6.49 -6.53
C ASN A 99 12.80 6.49 -5.02
N ALA A 100 12.73 5.31 -4.38
CA ALA A 100 12.44 5.17 -2.95
C ALA A 100 13.33 4.09 -2.28
N PRO A 101 14.67 4.20 -2.31
CA PRO A 101 15.58 3.17 -1.79
C PRO A 101 15.51 2.97 -0.27
N HIS A 102 14.98 3.93 0.48
CA HIS A 102 14.71 3.81 1.92
C HIS A 102 13.44 2.99 2.22
N LEU A 103 12.52 2.88 1.25
CA LEU A 103 11.22 2.19 1.41
C LEU A 103 11.14 0.86 0.66
N VAL A 104 11.93 0.67 -0.40
CA VAL A 104 11.87 -0.50 -1.28
C VAL A 104 13.24 -1.14 -1.39
N TRP A 105 13.31 -2.44 -1.18
CA TRP A 105 14.56 -3.20 -1.25
C TRP A 105 14.36 -4.60 -1.84
N PRO A 106 15.43 -5.21 -2.39
CA PRO A 106 15.36 -6.58 -2.91
C PRO A 106 15.04 -7.60 -1.81
N LEU A 107 14.09 -8.49 -2.08
CA LEU A 107 13.79 -9.67 -1.26
C LEU A 107 13.98 -10.93 -2.10
N GLY A 108 14.76 -11.88 -1.59
CA GLY A 108 14.92 -13.18 -2.22
C GLY A 108 13.75 -14.11 -1.90
N PHE A 109 13.25 -14.81 -2.91
CA PHE A 109 12.16 -15.79 -2.80
C PHE A 109 12.68 -17.18 -3.13
N VAL A 110 12.45 -18.11 -2.22
CA VAL A 110 12.66 -19.54 -2.45
C VAL A 110 11.37 -20.14 -2.99
N VAL A 111 11.44 -20.74 -4.19
CA VAL A 111 10.38 -21.56 -4.77
C VAL A 111 10.80 -23.01 -4.58
N PRO A 112 10.20 -23.76 -3.63
CA PRO A 112 10.60 -25.13 -3.35
C PRO A 112 10.15 -26.09 -4.47
N ALA A 113 10.94 -27.12 -4.73
CA ALA A 113 10.68 -28.15 -5.73
C ALA A 113 10.54 -29.52 -5.05
N TYR A 114 9.34 -30.09 -5.11
CA TYR A 114 9.02 -31.42 -4.59
C TYR A 114 8.81 -32.45 -5.71
N GLN A 115 8.54 -31.98 -6.94
CA GLN A 115 8.40 -32.84 -8.12
C GLN A 115 9.63 -32.74 -9.01
N LEU A 116 9.82 -33.77 -9.85
CA LEU A 116 11.02 -33.88 -10.70
C LEU A 116 11.18 -32.70 -11.67
N PHE A 117 10.07 -32.18 -12.18
CA PHE A 117 10.07 -31.12 -13.18
C PHE A 117 9.83 -29.72 -12.60
N ASP A 118 9.57 -29.57 -11.30
CA ASP A 118 9.32 -28.26 -10.69
C ASP A 118 10.53 -27.32 -10.86
N GLN A 119 11.72 -27.82 -10.54
CA GLN A 119 12.93 -27.00 -10.55
C GLN A 119 13.30 -26.48 -11.96
N PRO A 120 13.37 -27.33 -13.02
CA PRO A 120 13.64 -26.82 -14.38
C PRO A 120 12.50 -25.93 -14.91
N PHE A 121 11.24 -26.26 -14.62
CA PHE A 121 10.10 -25.48 -15.07
C PHE A 121 10.13 -24.04 -14.51
N TYR A 122 10.24 -23.92 -13.19
CA TYR A 122 10.32 -22.59 -12.55
C TYR A 122 11.65 -21.92 -12.87
N GLY A 123 12.77 -22.66 -12.93
CA GLY A 123 14.08 -22.08 -13.20
C GLY A 123 14.19 -21.41 -14.56
N ILE A 124 13.66 -22.04 -15.63
CA ILE A 124 13.63 -21.44 -16.96
C ILE A 124 12.72 -20.20 -16.96
N GLY A 125 11.52 -20.30 -16.38
CA GLY A 125 10.61 -19.16 -16.27
C GLY A 125 11.23 -17.96 -15.53
N LEU A 126 11.99 -18.21 -14.46
CA LEU A 126 12.66 -17.16 -13.70
C LEU A 126 13.84 -16.53 -14.46
N LYS A 127 14.54 -17.29 -15.34
CA LYS A 127 15.55 -16.71 -16.25
C LYS A 127 14.93 -15.77 -17.28
N VAL A 128 13.77 -16.15 -17.82
CA VAL A 128 13.00 -15.24 -18.70
C VAL A 128 12.55 -13.99 -17.94
N TYR A 129 12.12 -14.15 -16.69
CA TYR A 129 11.74 -13.04 -15.82
C TYR A 129 12.90 -12.06 -15.57
N ASP A 130 14.11 -12.58 -15.30
CA ASP A 130 15.32 -11.75 -15.17
C ASP A 130 15.63 -10.98 -16.47
N LEU A 131 15.53 -11.66 -17.62
CA LEU A 131 15.76 -11.05 -18.92
C LEU A 131 14.78 -9.90 -19.20
N LEU A 132 13.49 -10.09 -18.87
CA LEU A 132 12.46 -9.07 -19.05
C LEU A 132 12.67 -7.84 -18.15
N ALA A 133 13.32 -7.99 -16.98
CA ALA A 133 13.68 -6.89 -16.09
C ALA A 133 14.84 -6.04 -16.65
N GLY A 134 15.70 -6.60 -17.48
CA GLY A 134 16.83 -5.89 -18.09
C GLY A 134 17.74 -5.22 -17.08
N GLY A 135 18.16 -3.98 -17.35
CA GLY A 135 19.04 -3.19 -16.48
C GLY A 135 18.42 -2.75 -15.14
N LEU A 136 17.11 -2.95 -14.96
CA LEU A 136 16.37 -2.67 -13.73
C LEU A 136 16.14 -3.94 -12.88
N ASN A 137 16.81 -5.06 -13.20
CA ASN A 137 16.73 -6.26 -12.39
C ASN A 137 17.36 -6.04 -11.00
N LEU A 138 16.68 -6.50 -9.96
CA LEU A 138 17.14 -6.33 -8.58
C LEU A 138 18.29 -7.30 -8.24
N SER A 139 18.20 -8.54 -8.74
CA SER A 139 19.26 -9.56 -8.65
C SER A 139 18.91 -10.75 -9.54
N GLY A 140 19.90 -11.54 -9.92
CA GLY A 140 19.71 -12.71 -10.80
C GLY A 140 19.15 -13.94 -10.08
N SER A 141 18.27 -14.67 -10.76
CA SER A 141 17.76 -15.97 -10.28
C SER A 141 18.80 -17.08 -10.39
N ARG A 142 18.71 -18.08 -9.50
CA ARG A 142 19.57 -19.28 -9.52
C ARG A 142 18.87 -20.53 -8.99
N TRP A 143 19.35 -21.67 -9.39
CA TRP A 143 18.93 -22.96 -8.85
C TRP A 143 19.59 -23.19 -7.50
N LEU A 144 18.86 -23.87 -6.62
CA LEU A 144 19.33 -24.29 -5.30
C LEU A 144 19.24 -25.82 -5.22
N ASN A 145 20.31 -26.49 -4.78
CA ASN A 145 20.21 -27.88 -4.39
C ASN A 145 19.44 -28.01 -3.05
N HIS A 146 19.19 -29.24 -2.59
CA HIS A 146 18.45 -29.51 -1.36
C HIS A 146 19.04 -28.76 -0.14
N ARG A 147 20.36 -28.88 0.09
CA ARG A 147 21.04 -28.24 1.22
C ARG A 147 20.97 -26.71 1.15
N GLU A 148 21.18 -26.14 -0.03
CA GLU A 148 21.07 -24.70 -0.25
C GLU A 148 19.65 -24.18 -0.05
N THR A 149 18.65 -24.99 -0.42
CA THR A 149 17.23 -24.64 -0.24
C THR A 149 16.88 -24.55 1.24
N LEU A 150 17.27 -25.55 2.03
CA LEU A 150 17.08 -25.53 3.49
C LEU A 150 17.89 -24.44 4.17
N ALA A 151 19.12 -24.15 3.72
CA ALA A 151 19.90 -23.03 4.24
C ALA A 151 19.23 -21.68 3.94
N ALA A 152 18.53 -21.57 2.81
CA ALA A 152 17.82 -20.36 2.39
C ALA A 152 16.46 -20.19 3.09
N ALA A 153 15.79 -21.29 3.43
CA ALA A 153 14.49 -21.34 4.10
C ALA A 153 14.50 -22.48 5.14
N PRO A 154 15.09 -22.26 6.34
CA PRO A 154 15.36 -23.34 7.32
C PRO A 154 14.11 -24.02 7.89
N THR A 155 12.98 -23.36 7.83
CA THR A 155 11.69 -23.89 8.30
C THR A 155 10.84 -24.50 7.20
N LEU A 156 11.41 -24.72 6.01
CA LEU A 156 10.69 -25.40 4.95
C LEU A 156 10.56 -26.90 5.27
N ALA A 157 9.38 -27.46 5.00
CA ALA A 157 9.12 -28.88 5.22
C ALA A 157 9.95 -29.74 4.24
N GLU A 158 10.63 -30.76 4.75
CA GLU A 158 11.42 -31.69 3.92
C GLU A 158 10.55 -32.64 3.09
N HIS A 159 9.27 -32.80 3.45
CA HIS A 159 8.32 -33.62 2.72
C HIS A 159 6.96 -32.91 2.59
N VAL A 160 6.38 -32.92 1.41
CA VAL A 160 5.01 -32.41 1.15
C VAL A 160 4.23 -33.46 0.36
N GLY A 161 3.09 -33.91 0.91
CA GLY A 161 2.27 -34.96 0.29
C GLY A 161 3.05 -36.25 0.00
N GLY A 162 3.95 -36.66 0.90
CA GLY A 162 4.81 -37.84 0.76
C GLY A 162 6.00 -37.67 -0.21
N ARG A 163 6.18 -36.49 -0.83
CA ARG A 163 7.28 -36.21 -1.77
C ARG A 163 8.40 -35.48 -1.05
N PRO A 164 9.68 -35.91 -1.20
CA PRO A 164 10.81 -35.24 -0.58
C PRO A 164 11.13 -33.91 -1.29
N LEU A 165 11.64 -32.94 -0.54
CA LEU A 165 12.23 -31.74 -1.08
C LEU A 165 13.46 -32.10 -1.93
N ARG A 166 13.47 -31.72 -3.20
CA ARG A 166 14.57 -32.01 -4.13
C ARG A 166 15.56 -30.85 -4.25
N GLY A 167 15.09 -29.65 -4.02
CA GLY A 167 15.82 -28.40 -4.16
C GLY A 167 14.85 -27.24 -4.34
N GLY A 168 15.28 -26.18 -5.00
CA GLY A 168 14.42 -25.02 -5.26
C GLY A 168 15.01 -24.05 -6.25
N ASN A 169 14.33 -22.96 -6.45
CA ASN A 169 14.79 -21.82 -7.21
C ASN A 169 14.78 -20.57 -6.34
N LEU A 170 15.81 -19.75 -6.44
CA LEU A 170 15.89 -18.44 -5.82
C LEU A 170 15.70 -17.37 -6.89
N TYR A 171 14.81 -16.42 -6.66
CA TYR A 171 14.67 -15.22 -7.48
C TYR A 171 14.42 -14.00 -6.60
N PHE A 172 14.38 -12.80 -7.17
CA PHE A 172 14.26 -11.57 -6.41
C PHE A 172 13.10 -10.72 -6.92
N ASP A 173 12.32 -10.19 -5.97
CA ASP A 173 11.35 -9.12 -6.17
C ASP A 173 11.56 -8.03 -5.11
N GLY A 174 10.75 -6.97 -5.15
CA GLY A 174 10.85 -5.90 -4.17
C GLY A 174 10.00 -6.16 -2.93
N GLN A 175 10.54 -5.86 -1.75
CA GLN A 175 9.78 -5.72 -0.52
C GLN A 175 9.63 -4.25 -0.16
N PHE A 176 8.51 -3.88 0.48
CA PHE A 176 8.25 -2.51 0.88
C PHE A 176 7.27 -2.42 2.08
N ASP A 177 7.15 -1.23 2.67
CA ASP A 177 5.99 -0.88 3.49
C ASP A 177 5.02 -0.04 2.65
N ASP A 178 3.84 -0.59 2.38
CA ASP A 178 2.84 0.00 1.51
C ASP A 178 2.24 1.30 2.06
N ALA A 179 1.99 1.37 3.38
CA ALA A 179 1.48 2.58 3.99
C ALA A 179 2.58 3.67 4.09
N ARG A 180 3.82 3.30 4.43
CA ARG A 180 4.93 4.25 4.44
C ARG A 180 5.22 4.82 3.04
N LEU A 181 5.07 4.00 1.99
CA LEU A 181 5.17 4.49 0.61
C LEU A 181 4.05 5.50 0.30
N ALA A 182 2.81 5.26 0.76
CA ALA A 182 1.72 6.21 0.58
C ALA A 182 1.99 7.53 1.32
N ILE A 183 2.54 7.48 2.55
CA ILE A 183 2.92 8.68 3.29
C ILE A 183 4.06 9.44 2.58
N ALA A 184 5.06 8.72 2.05
CA ALA A 184 6.12 9.35 1.26
C ALA A 184 5.57 10.01 -0.02
N LEU A 185 4.58 9.42 -0.69
CA LEU A 185 3.89 10.03 -1.83
C LEU A 185 3.12 11.29 -1.43
N MET A 186 2.42 11.27 -0.29
CA MET A 186 1.75 12.45 0.26
C MET A 186 2.75 13.58 0.55
N ARG A 187 3.89 13.26 1.17
CA ARG A 187 4.97 14.21 1.40
C ARG A 187 5.59 14.71 0.10
N THR A 188 5.81 13.82 -0.88
CA THR A 188 6.30 14.19 -2.22
C THR A 188 5.33 15.14 -2.92
N LEU A 189 4.01 14.97 -2.74
CA LEU A 189 3.02 15.89 -3.31
C LEU A 189 3.22 17.33 -2.80
N PHE A 190 3.51 17.52 -1.50
CA PHE A 190 3.86 18.84 -0.97
C PHE A 190 5.21 19.35 -1.51
N ASP A 191 6.21 18.48 -1.64
CA ASP A 191 7.52 18.86 -2.20
C ASP A 191 7.44 19.39 -3.63
N VAL A 192 6.46 18.91 -4.41
CA VAL A 192 6.23 19.35 -5.80
C VAL A 192 5.13 20.42 -5.92
N GLY A 193 4.72 21.03 -4.80
CA GLY A 193 3.80 22.17 -4.75
C GLY A 193 2.31 21.81 -4.81
N GLY A 194 1.94 20.55 -4.67
CA GLY A 194 0.55 20.14 -4.52
C GLY A 194 0.06 20.21 -3.08
N THR A 195 -1.21 19.93 -2.88
CA THR A 195 -1.89 19.94 -1.57
C THR A 195 -2.62 18.63 -1.34
N ALA A 196 -2.55 18.10 -0.12
CA ALA A 196 -3.30 16.91 0.31
C ALA A 196 -4.01 17.17 1.63
N VAL A 197 -5.28 16.75 1.73
CA VAL A 197 -6.06 16.86 2.97
C VAL A 197 -6.76 15.53 3.24
N ASN A 198 -6.45 14.92 4.39
CA ASN A 198 -7.15 13.75 4.90
C ASN A 198 -8.37 14.15 5.73
N TYR A 199 -9.26 13.21 6.04
CA TYR A 199 -10.54 13.46 6.71
C TYR A 199 -11.38 14.53 6.00
N MET A 200 -11.31 14.54 4.66
CA MET A 200 -12.04 15.46 3.78
C MET A 200 -12.86 14.64 2.79
N ARG A 201 -14.14 14.46 3.10
CA ARG A 201 -15.06 13.62 2.32
C ARG A 201 -15.73 14.40 1.20
N VAL A 202 -15.67 13.88 -0.03
CA VAL A 202 -16.52 14.38 -1.12
C VAL A 202 -17.96 13.97 -0.86
N THR A 203 -18.85 14.96 -0.85
CA THR A 203 -20.30 14.81 -0.62
C THR A 203 -21.12 15.09 -1.86
N GLY A 204 -20.53 15.70 -2.91
CA GLY A 204 -21.19 15.98 -4.17
C GLY A 204 -20.22 16.42 -5.25
N LEU A 205 -20.68 16.36 -6.50
CA LEU A 205 -20.01 16.88 -7.69
C LEU A 205 -20.76 18.10 -8.20
N SER A 206 -20.06 19.19 -8.46
CA SER A 206 -20.66 20.38 -9.10
C SER A 206 -20.53 20.27 -10.62
N GLN A 207 -21.57 20.74 -11.34
CA GLN A 207 -21.60 20.74 -12.79
C GLN A 207 -21.94 22.14 -13.34
N LYS A 208 -21.31 22.50 -14.46
CA LYS A 208 -21.65 23.66 -15.26
C LYS A 208 -21.95 23.19 -16.69
N ASN A 209 -23.17 23.45 -17.17
CA ASN A 209 -23.62 23.01 -18.51
C ASN A 209 -23.42 21.49 -18.77
N GLY A 210 -23.67 20.65 -17.77
CA GLY A 210 -23.53 19.20 -17.88
C GLY A 210 -22.07 18.69 -17.83
N VAL A 211 -21.09 19.56 -17.55
CA VAL A 211 -19.69 19.22 -17.39
C VAL A 211 -19.31 19.37 -15.92
N ILE A 212 -18.56 18.40 -15.38
CA ILE A 212 -18.02 18.47 -14.01
C ILE A 212 -17.11 19.69 -13.90
N ALA A 213 -17.35 20.50 -12.89
CA ALA A 213 -16.66 21.77 -12.66
C ALA A 213 -16.07 21.88 -11.25
N GLY A 214 -16.19 20.82 -10.44
CA GLY A 214 -15.64 20.79 -9.09
C GLY A 214 -16.32 19.79 -8.18
N VAL A 215 -16.07 19.91 -6.89
CA VAL A 215 -16.57 19.03 -5.83
C VAL A 215 -17.05 19.84 -4.63
N THR A 216 -18.03 19.29 -3.89
CA THR A 216 -18.31 19.70 -2.51
C THR A 216 -17.65 18.71 -1.58
N VAL A 217 -16.91 19.21 -0.60
CA VAL A 217 -16.22 18.38 0.40
C VAL A 217 -16.64 18.79 1.80
N GLN A 218 -16.60 17.83 2.73
CA GLN A 218 -16.88 18.05 4.16
C GLN A 218 -15.69 17.60 5.00
N ASP A 219 -15.25 18.46 5.89
CA ASP A 219 -14.32 18.11 6.97
C ASP A 219 -14.99 17.16 7.95
N VAL A 220 -14.52 15.90 7.98
CA VAL A 220 -15.07 14.84 8.84
C VAL A 220 -14.77 15.10 10.33
N LEU A 221 -13.70 15.86 10.64
CA LEU A 221 -13.28 16.14 12.00
C LEU A 221 -13.94 17.41 12.58
N GLY A 222 -14.07 18.47 11.76
CA GLY A 222 -14.58 19.78 12.18
C GLY A 222 -15.98 20.10 11.67
N GLY A 223 -16.53 19.31 10.73
CA GLY A 223 -17.88 19.50 10.18
C GLY A 223 -18.01 20.57 9.08
N ALA A 224 -16.99 21.40 8.85
CA ALA A 224 -17.01 22.45 7.83
C ALA A 224 -17.14 21.87 6.40
N SER A 225 -17.83 22.61 5.52
CA SER A 225 -18.01 22.19 4.12
C SER A 225 -17.42 23.26 3.18
N PHE A 226 -16.82 22.79 2.08
CA PHE A 226 -16.15 23.63 1.09
C PHE A 226 -16.67 23.28 -0.31
N ALA A 227 -16.97 24.31 -1.11
CA ALA A 227 -17.24 24.16 -2.54
C ALA A 227 -15.97 24.50 -3.33
N LEU A 228 -15.42 23.54 -4.03
CA LEU A 228 -14.13 23.65 -4.73
C LEU A 228 -14.35 23.51 -6.24
N GLU A 229 -13.75 24.40 -7.01
CA GLU A 229 -13.79 24.37 -8.47
C GLU A 229 -12.55 23.67 -9.04
N ALA A 230 -12.71 22.91 -10.12
CA ALA A 230 -11.60 22.27 -10.83
C ALA A 230 -11.84 22.17 -12.33
N GLY A 231 -10.76 22.32 -13.10
CA GLY A 231 -10.77 22.02 -14.53
C GLY A 231 -10.83 20.52 -14.83
N CYS A 232 -10.30 19.69 -13.94
CA CYS A 232 -10.28 18.23 -14.05
C CYS A 232 -10.54 17.60 -12.69
N VAL A 233 -11.53 16.71 -12.60
CA VAL A 233 -11.82 15.92 -11.39
C VAL A 233 -11.55 14.45 -11.67
N ILE A 234 -10.73 13.83 -10.82
CA ILE A 234 -10.27 12.46 -10.95
C ILE A 234 -10.76 11.64 -9.75
N ASN A 235 -11.55 10.62 -10.03
CA ASN A 235 -12.04 9.63 -9.07
C ASN A 235 -11.05 8.44 -8.99
N ALA A 236 -10.27 8.37 -7.91
CA ALA A 236 -9.31 7.33 -7.60
C ALA A 236 -9.63 6.61 -6.28
N THR A 237 -10.93 6.44 -5.96
CA THR A 237 -11.42 5.90 -4.68
C THR A 237 -11.40 4.37 -4.59
N GLY A 238 -10.67 3.68 -5.49
CA GLY A 238 -10.43 2.23 -5.43
C GLY A 238 -11.72 1.41 -5.53
N VAL A 239 -12.08 0.68 -4.49
CA VAL A 239 -13.32 -0.15 -4.48
C VAL A 239 -14.58 0.70 -4.41
N TRP A 240 -14.51 1.97 -4.03
CA TRP A 240 -15.65 2.89 -3.89
C TRP A 240 -15.84 3.80 -5.09
N VAL A 241 -15.16 3.57 -6.21
CA VAL A 241 -15.29 4.44 -7.41
C VAL A 241 -16.72 4.57 -7.90
N ASP A 242 -17.52 3.54 -7.75
CA ASP A 242 -18.91 3.53 -8.22
C ASP A 242 -19.79 4.50 -7.41
N ALA A 243 -19.52 4.72 -6.13
CA ALA A 243 -20.23 5.70 -5.31
C ALA A 243 -20.04 7.13 -5.82
N ILE A 244 -18.82 7.49 -6.21
CA ILE A 244 -18.54 8.82 -6.80
C ILE A 244 -19.15 8.94 -8.21
N ARG A 245 -19.11 7.90 -9.02
CA ARG A 245 -19.74 7.87 -10.35
C ARG A 245 -21.26 8.07 -10.26
N GLN A 246 -21.89 7.49 -9.25
CA GLN A 246 -23.33 7.64 -8.99
C GLN A 246 -23.70 9.03 -8.48
N MET A 247 -22.77 9.83 -7.94
CA MET A 247 -23.01 11.26 -7.66
C MET A 247 -23.16 12.09 -8.95
N GLU A 248 -22.51 11.68 -10.05
CA GLU A 248 -22.67 12.31 -11.36
C GLU A 248 -23.91 11.81 -12.10
N ASP A 249 -24.08 10.49 -12.15
CA ASP A 249 -25.16 9.79 -12.84
C ASP A 249 -25.69 8.67 -11.94
N GLY A 250 -26.85 8.90 -11.33
CA GLY A 250 -27.51 7.91 -10.44
C GLY A 250 -27.82 6.56 -11.10
N GLN A 251 -27.73 6.46 -12.44
CA GLN A 251 -27.92 5.20 -13.20
C GLN A 251 -26.56 4.57 -13.60
N ALA A 252 -25.42 5.09 -13.14
CA ALA A 252 -24.11 4.56 -13.46
C ALA A 252 -23.98 3.10 -13.00
N ARG A 253 -23.73 2.20 -13.96
CA ARG A 253 -23.55 0.76 -13.65
C ARG A 253 -22.24 0.54 -12.89
N GLY A 254 -22.29 -0.33 -11.88
CA GLY A 254 -21.11 -0.71 -11.11
C GLY A 254 -20.03 -1.38 -11.97
N MET A 255 -18.81 -0.88 -11.91
CA MET A 255 -17.66 -1.39 -12.65
C MET A 255 -16.71 -2.27 -11.80
N VAL A 256 -16.82 -2.22 -10.47
CA VAL A 256 -15.94 -2.97 -9.57
C VAL A 256 -16.58 -4.30 -9.16
N ALA A 257 -15.76 -5.35 -9.16
CA ALA A 257 -16.04 -6.66 -8.57
C ALA A 257 -15.04 -6.88 -7.41
N PRO A 258 -15.37 -6.50 -6.17
CA PRO A 258 -14.42 -6.54 -5.07
C PRO A 258 -14.10 -7.97 -4.67
N SER A 259 -12.81 -8.23 -4.36
CA SER A 259 -12.34 -9.50 -3.82
C SER A 259 -11.51 -9.26 -2.56
N GLN A 260 -11.83 -9.98 -1.49
CA GLN A 260 -11.11 -9.92 -0.23
C GLN A 260 -9.88 -10.81 -0.25
N GLY A 261 -8.75 -10.29 0.24
CA GLY A 261 -7.55 -11.07 0.53
C GLY A 261 -7.17 -10.93 2.00
N VAL A 262 -6.94 -12.06 2.66
CA VAL A 262 -6.59 -12.16 4.08
C VAL A 262 -5.10 -12.48 4.23
N HIS A 263 -4.47 -11.92 5.26
CA HIS A 263 -3.11 -12.22 5.67
C HIS A 263 -3.08 -12.47 7.19
N LEU A 264 -2.19 -13.34 7.61
CA LEU A 264 -1.87 -13.62 9.01
C LEU A 264 -0.45 -13.15 9.30
N THR A 265 -0.25 -12.62 10.49
CA THR A 265 1.09 -12.38 11.04
C THR A 265 1.39 -13.41 12.11
N LEU A 266 2.57 -14.01 12.01
CA LEU A 266 3.10 -15.01 12.93
C LEU A 266 4.45 -14.51 13.50
N PRO A 267 4.91 -15.06 14.64
CA PRO A 267 6.25 -14.80 15.15
C PRO A 267 7.34 -15.13 14.12
N ARG A 268 8.44 -14.38 14.19
CA ARG A 268 9.62 -14.56 13.31
C ARG A 268 10.17 -16.01 13.30
N SER A 269 9.95 -16.77 14.36
CA SER A 269 10.40 -18.18 14.47
C SER A 269 9.81 -19.10 13.41
N PHE A 270 8.69 -18.72 12.76
CA PHE A 270 8.12 -19.48 11.63
C PHE A 270 8.89 -19.27 10.31
N LEU A 271 9.64 -18.17 10.18
CA LEU A 271 10.54 -17.90 9.05
C LEU A 271 11.74 -17.07 9.56
N PRO A 272 12.72 -17.69 10.24
CA PRO A 272 13.84 -16.96 10.88
C PRO A 272 14.83 -16.37 9.88
N GLY A 273 14.87 -16.89 8.63
CA GLY A 273 15.75 -16.40 7.56
C GLY A 273 15.31 -15.08 6.93
N GLU A 274 16.16 -14.49 6.09
CA GLU A 274 15.92 -13.22 5.40
C GLU A 274 15.22 -13.40 4.02
N ARG A 275 14.77 -14.62 3.71
CA ARG A 275 14.16 -14.93 2.41
C ARG A 275 12.72 -15.36 2.58
N ALA A 276 11.89 -14.95 1.62
CA ALA A 276 10.51 -15.39 1.53
C ALA A 276 10.41 -16.78 0.89
N ILE A 277 9.31 -17.47 1.18
CA ILE A 277 8.92 -18.71 0.49
C ILE A 277 7.73 -18.37 -0.41
N LEU A 278 7.82 -18.77 -1.68
CA LEU A 278 6.72 -18.74 -2.63
C LEU A 278 6.22 -20.17 -2.82
N ILE A 279 4.99 -20.44 -2.41
CA ILE A 279 4.27 -21.68 -2.72
C ILE A 279 3.50 -21.43 -4.03
N PRO A 280 3.95 -22.00 -5.16
CA PRO A 280 3.48 -21.57 -6.47
C PRO A 280 2.07 -22.06 -6.81
N LYS A 281 1.61 -23.12 -6.14
CA LYS A 281 0.29 -23.70 -6.35
C LYS A 281 -0.22 -24.37 -5.08
N THR A 282 -1.28 -23.82 -4.51
CA THR A 282 -2.08 -24.44 -3.45
C THR A 282 -3.10 -25.41 -4.06
N ASP A 283 -3.84 -26.17 -3.25
CA ASP A 283 -4.83 -27.15 -3.73
C ASP A 283 -5.94 -26.50 -4.58
N ASP A 284 -6.28 -25.26 -4.28
CA ASP A 284 -7.25 -24.46 -5.04
C ASP A 284 -6.63 -23.66 -6.20
N GLY A 285 -5.35 -23.89 -6.51
CA GLY A 285 -4.63 -23.27 -7.62
C GLY A 285 -4.14 -21.84 -7.36
N ARG A 286 -4.29 -21.32 -6.15
CA ARG A 286 -3.77 -20.00 -5.74
C ARG A 286 -2.26 -20.08 -5.43
N VAL A 287 -1.68 -18.92 -5.16
CA VAL A 287 -0.30 -18.76 -4.68
C VAL A 287 -0.34 -18.31 -3.24
N LEU A 288 0.47 -18.92 -2.38
CA LEU A 288 0.67 -18.47 -1.01
C LEU A 288 2.11 -17.97 -0.82
N PHE A 289 2.24 -16.86 -0.11
CA PHE A 289 3.53 -16.29 0.27
C PHE A 289 3.75 -16.46 1.77
N VAL A 290 4.98 -16.80 2.16
CA VAL A 290 5.48 -16.70 3.54
C VAL A 290 6.63 -15.71 3.51
N VAL A 291 6.45 -14.54 4.11
CA VAL A 291 7.32 -13.37 3.91
C VAL A 291 7.86 -12.88 5.25
N PRO A 292 9.19 -12.72 5.40
CA PRO A 292 9.75 -12.04 6.57
C PRO A 292 9.48 -10.54 6.46
N TRP A 293 8.94 -9.90 7.50
CA TRP A 293 8.66 -8.47 7.48
C TRP A 293 8.65 -7.87 8.88
N ASN A 294 9.45 -6.83 9.10
CA ASN A 294 9.51 -6.08 10.36
C ASN A 294 9.56 -6.99 11.61
N GLY A 295 10.49 -7.95 11.65
CA GLY A 295 10.66 -8.85 12.79
C GLY A 295 9.58 -9.94 12.93
N HIS A 296 8.68 -10.08 11.97
CA HIS A 296 7.58 -11.06 11.95
C HIS A 296 7.57 -11.87 10.66
N THR A 297 6.64 -12.80 10.57
CA THR A 297 6.36 -13.60 9.37
C THR A 297 4.93 -13.31 8.90
N ILE A 298 4.77 -12.81 7.68
CA ILE A 298 3.45 -12.65 7.05
C ILE A 298 3.15 -13.87 6.20
N VAL A 299 1.93 -14.40 6.31
CA VAL A 299 1.44 -15.50 5.49
C VAL A 299 0.14 -15.07 4.79
N GLY A 300 0.06 -15.26 3.49
CA GLY A 300 -1.13 -14.92 2.68
C GLY A 300 -0.89 -15.10 1.18
N THR A 301 -1.92 -15.06 0.38
CA THR A 301 -3.23 -14.45 0.63
C THR A 301 -4.38 -15.32 0.11
N THR A 302 -5.58 -15.02 0.56
CA THR A 302 -6.82 -15.58 -0.01
C THR A 302 -7.38 -14.71 -1.13
N ASP A 303 -8.44 -15.17 -1.78
CA ASP A 303 -9.15 -14.44 -2.85
C ASP A 303 -10.65 -14.81 -2.80
N THR A 304 -11.41 -14.07 -1.98
CA THR A 304 -12.80 -14.33 -1.68
C THR A 304 -13.68 -13.22 -2.23
N PRO A 305 -14.60 -13.49 -3.20
CA PRO A 305 -15.51 -12.49 -3.74
C PRO A 305 -16.38 -11.86 -2.64
N ARG A 306 -16.59 -10.53 -2.72
CA ARG A 306 -17.41 -9.77 -1.77
C ARG A 306 -18.49 -8.98 -2.51
N LYS A 307 -19.61 -8.75 -1.83
CA LYS A 307 -20.69 -7.88 -2.32
C LYS A 307 -20.74 -6.55 -1.59
N ASP A 308 -20.29 -6.54 -0.34
CA ASP A 308 -20.19 -5.37 0.52
C ASP A 308 -18.80 -4.71 0.44
N LEU A 309 -18.73 -3.44 0.78
CA LEU A 309 -17.53 -2.61 0.70
C LEU A 309 -17.22 -1.95 2.06
N PRO A 310 -17.02 -2.74 3.14
CA PRO A 310 -16.68 -2.13 4.42
C PRO A 310 -15.31 -1.43 4.35
N LEU A 311 -15.18 -0.32 5.05
CA LEU A 311 -13.90 0.39 5.16
C LEU A 311 -12.85 -0.46 5.90
N GLU A 312 -13.32 -1.27 6.87
CA GLU A 312 -12.52 -2.26 7.61
C GLU A 312 -13.08 -3.67 7.39
N PRO A 313 -12.68 -4.35 6.31
CA PRO A 313 -13.05 -5.75 6.10
C PRO A 313 -12.38 -6.64 7.15
N ARG A 314 -13.13 -7.64 7.62
CA ARG A 314 -12.65 -8.63 8.59
C ARG A 314 -12.39 -9.97 7.92
N ALA A 315 -11.41 -10.70 8.42
CA ALA A 315 -11.11 -12.05 7.93
C ALA A 315 -12.25 -13.02 8.28
N GLY A 316 -12.63 -13.87 7.33
CA GLY A 316 -13.50 -15.00 7.58
C GLY A 316 -12.74 -16.15 8.24
N ALA A 317 -13.45 -17.00 9.00
CA ALA A 317 -12.83 -18.18 9.62
C ALA A 317 -12.22 -19.12 8.56
N ASP A 318 -12.93 -19.34 7.45
CA ASP A 318 -12.48 -20.20 6.35
C ASP A 318 -11.20 -19.67 5.69
N ASP A 319 -11.07 -18.34 5.56
CA ASP A 319 -9.84 -17.72 5.03
C ASP A 319 -8.64 -17.97 5.95
N VAL A 320 -8.85 -17.87 7.28
CA VAL A 320 -7.82 -18.12 8.30
C VAL A 320 -7.38 -19.59 8.28
N ASP A 321 -8.35 -20.51 8.31
CA ASP A 321 -8.10 -21.95 8.32
C ASP A 321 -7.37 -22.39 7.06
N PHE A 322 -7.80 -21.91 5.88
CA PHE A 322 -7.10 -22.16 4.61
C PHE A 322 -5.60 -21.74 4.65
N ILE A 323 -5.31 -20.55 5.20
CA ILE A 323 -3.92 -20.07 5.28
C ILE A 323 -3.11 -20.93 6.24
N LEU A 324 -3.65 -21.24 7.43
CA LEU A 324 -2.97 -22.05 8.44
C LEU A 324 -2.72 -23.48 7.95
N GLU A 325 -3.72 -24.14 7.36
CA GLU A 325 -3.61 -25.49 6.80
C GLU A 325 -2.60 -25.56 5.66
N THR A 326 -2.62 -24.56 4.77
CA THR A 326 -1.66 -24.49 3.66
C THR A 326 -0.24 -24.28 4.20
N ALA A 327 -0.05 -23.33 5.12
CA ALA A 327 1.25 -23.09 5.74
C ALA A 327 1.79 -24.33 6.49
N ALA A 328 0.92 -25.05 7.20
CA ALA A 328 1.26 -26.27 7.94
C ALA A 328 1.86 -27.37 7.05
N ARG A 329 1.47 -27.43 5.77
CA ARG A 329 2.01 -28.42 4.83
C ARG A 329 3.43 -28.12 4.36
N TYR A 330 3.78 -26.82 4.29
CA TYR A 330 5.05 -26.38 3.72
C TYR A 330 6.06 -25.92 4.76
N LEU A 331 5.64 -25.73 6.01
CA LEU A 331 6.52 -25.37 7.13
C LEU A 331 6.78 -26.60 8.02
N SER A 332 8.00 -26.71 8.51
CA SER A 332 8.41 -27.78 9.44
C SER A 332 7.77 -27.65 10.82
N ARG A 333 7.32 -26.45 11.19
CA ARG A 333 6.51 -26.16 12.37
C ARG A 333 5.10 -25.78 11.94
N THR A 334 4.11 -26.52 12.40
CA THR A 334 2.69 -26.25 12.15
C THR A 334 2.23 -24.99 12.87
N PRO A 335 1.79 -23.95 12.15
CA PRO A 335 1.20 -22.77 12.79
C PRO A 335 -0.24 -23.07 13.25
N THR A 336 -0.63 -22.47 14.38
CA THR A 336 -1.96 -22.58 14.96
C THR A 336 -2.61 -21.20 15.09
N ARG A 337 -3.92 -21.13 15.38
CA ARG A 337 -4.60 -19.85 15.66
C ARG A 337 -3.96 -19.09 16.83
N ALA A 338 -3.43 -19.78 17.84
CA ALA A 338 -2.75 -19.19 18.98
C ALA A 338 -1.39 -18.54 18.63
N ASP A 339 -0.78 -18.92 17.52
CA ASP A 339 0.47 -18.31 17.03
C ASP A 339 0.21 -17.00 16.25
N VAL A 340 -1.05 -16.68 15.90
CA VAL A 340 -1.38 -15.51 15.10
C VAL A 340 -1.37 -14.24 15.97
N THR A 341 -0.43 -13.34 15.71
CA THR A 341 -0.28 -12.07 16.42
C THR A 341 -1.14 -10.96 15.86
N SER A 342 -1.51 -11.05 14.58
CA SER A 342 -2.48 -10.17 13.92
C SER A 342 -3.06 -10.83 12.67
N VAL A 343 -4.31 -10.47 12.33
CA VAL A 343 -4.98 -10.84 11.10
C VAL A 343 -5.57 -9.62 10.44
N TRP A 344 -5.40 -9.48 9.11
CA TRP A 344 -6.05 -8.39 8.39
C TRP A 344 -6.57 -8.81 7.02
N ALA A 345 -7.57 -8.08 6.55
CA ALA A 345 -8.16 -8.26 5.23
C ALA A 345 -8.13 -6.96 4.42
N GLY A 346 -7.97 -7.07 3.11
CA GLY A 346 -8.04 -5.97 2.16
C GLY A 346 -8.94 -6.30 0.98
N LEU A 347 -9.62 -5.29 0.42
CA LEU A 347 -10.47 -5.44 -0.75
C LEU A 347 -9.69 -5.06 -2.01
N ARG A 348 -9.62 -5.97 -3.00
CA ARG A 348 -9.04 -5.70 -4.31
C ARG A 348 -10.10 -5.06 -5.21
N PRO A 349 -9.79 -3.93 -5.88
CA PRO A 349 -10.70 -3.30 -6.83
C PRO A 349 -10.60 -3.97 -8.21
N LEU A 350 -11.06 -5.23 -8.32
CA LEU A 350 -11.07 -5.92 -9.61
C LEU A 350 -12.15 -5.29 -10.50
N VAL A 351 -11.87 -5.15 -11.79
CA VAL A 351 -12.80 -4.57 -12.76
C VAL A 351 -13.62 -5.68 -13.38
N LYS A 352 -14.95 -5.50 -13.45
CA LYS A 352 -15.85 -6.45 -14.10
C LYS A 352 -15.49 -6.60 -15.56
N ALA A 353 -15.31 -7.83 -16.02
CA ALA A 353 -15.23 -8.13 -17.44
C ALA A 353 -16.61 -7.97 -18.08
N THR A 354 -16.65 -7.63 -19.36
CA THR A 354 -17.85 -7.75 -20.18
C THR A 354 -18.11 -9.25 -20.44
N GLY A 355 -18.82 -9.91 -19.52
CA GLY A 355 -19.12 -11.35 -19.55
C GLY A 355 -19.02 -12.00 -18.17
N GLU A 356 -19.57 -13.20 -18.01
CA GLU A 356 -19.48 -13.99 -16.78
C GLU A 356 -18.09 -14.61 -16.63
N ALA A 357 -17.17 -13.91 -15.94
CA ALA A 357 -15.85 -14.43 -15.61
C ALA A 357 -15.70 -14.56 -14.09
N SER A 358 -15.01 -15.62 -13.63
CA SER A 358 -14.64 -15.76 -12.22
C SER A 358 -13.66 -14.65 -11.82
N THR A 359 -13.67 -14.22 -10.54
CA THR A 359 -12.75 -13.18 -10.01
C THR A 359 -11.27 -13.51 -10.26
N ALA A 360 -10.91 -14.78 -10.33
CA ALA A 360 -9.55 -15.25 -10.61
C ALA A 360 -9.07 -14.94 -12.04
N SER A 361 -9.99 -14.76 -13.00
CA SER A 361 -9.71 -14.46 -14.42
C SER A 361 -9.88 -12.98 -14.78
N LEU A 362 -10.36 -12.13 -13.86
CA LEU A 362 -10.54 -10.70 -14.12
C LEU A 362 -9.20 -10.01 -14.34
N SER A 363 -9.19 -9.06 -15.29
CA SER A 363 -8.00 -8.26 -15.60
C SER A 363 -7.49 -7.52 -14.36
N ARG A 364 -6.17 -7.58 -14.17
CA ARG A 364 -5.45 -6.80 -13.15
C ARG A 364 -4.72 -5.60 -13.75
N GLU A 365 -5.03 -5.28 -14.99
CA GLU A 365 -4.68 -4.01 -15.60
C GLU A 365 -5.58 -2.91 -15.03
N HIS A 366 -5.08 -1.68 -15.00
CA HIS A 366 -5.91 -0.56 -14.60
C HIS A 366 -6.89 -0.18 -15.71
N THR A 367 -8.01 0.38 -15.31
CA THR A 367 -9.04 0.86 -16.22
C THR A 367 -9.27 2.34 -15.97
N ILE A 368 -9.25 3.13 -17.04
CA ILE A 368 -9.57 4.56 -17.03
C ILE A 368 -10.87 4.75 -17.82
N LEU A 369 -11.85 5.35 -17.17
CA LEU A 369 -13.14 5.70 -17.76
C LEU A 369 -13.35 7.21 -17.67
N VAL A 370 -13.72 7.83 -18.78
CA VAL A 370 -14.13 9.24 -18.80
C VAL A 370 -15.63 9.29 -19.05
N SER A 371 -16.38 9.87 -18.11
CA SER A 371 -17.83 10.04 -18.22
C SER A 371 -18.21 11.09 -19.25
N ARG A 372 -19.51 11.21 -19.55
CA ARG A 372 -20.02 12.28 -20.43
C ARG A 372 -19.78 13.68 -19.84
N GLY A 373 -19.87 13.81 -18.52
CA GLY A 373 -19.60 15.07 -17.82
C GLY A 373 -18.12 15.34 -17.58
N GLY A 374 -17.22 14.44 -18.00
CA GLY A 374 -15.78 14.63 -17.89
C GLY A 374 -15.17 14.12 -16.56
N LEU A 375 -15.90 13.40 -15.71
CA LEU A 375 -15.29 12.74 -14.55
C LEU A 375 -14.35 11.64 -15.05
N ILE A 376 -13.06 11.73 -14.71
CA ILE A 376 -12.10 10.66 -14.96
C ILE A 376 -12.14 9.70 -13.79
N THR A 377 -12.46 8.43 -14.02
CA THR A 377 -12.43 7.37 -13.01
C THR A 377 -11.33 6.39 -13.32
N VAL A 378 -10.47 6.09 -12.33
CA VAL A 378 -9.41 5.08 -12.42
C VAL A 378 -9.54 4.06 -11.31
N THR A 379 -9.49 2.77 -11.67
CA THR A 379 -9.53 1.65 -10.71
C THR A 379 -8.82 0.42 -11.27
N GLY A 380 -8.62 -0.61 -10.44
CA GLY A 380 -7.80 -1.76 -10.81
C GLY A 380 -6.31 -1.52 -10.60
N GLY A 381 -5.47 -2.25 -11.34
CA GLY A 381 -4.01 -2.12 -11.26
C GLY A 381 -3.39 -2.67 -9.97
N LYS A 382 -2.17 -2.25 -9.68
CA LYS A 382 -1.35 -2.73 -8.55
C LYS A 382 -0.49 -1.60 -7.98
N TRP A 383 -0.04 -1.75 -6.74
CA TRP A 383 0.99 -0.88 -6.16
C TRP A 383 2.24 -0.75 -7.05
N THR A 384 2.70 -1.86 -7.61
CA THR A 384 3.90 -1.89 -8.46
C THR A 384 3.80 -0.89 -9.62
N THR A 385 2.61 -0.72 -10.20
CA THR A 385 2.38 0.11 -11.39
C THR A 385 1.69 1.45 -11.10
N TYR A 386 1.61 1.88 -9.84
CA TYR A 386 0.90 3.10 -9.44
C TYR A 386 1.35 4.35 -10.23
N ARG A 387 2.67 4.46 -10.49
CA ARG A 387 3.26 5.57 -11.22
C ARG A 387 2.81 5.58 -12.68
N ARG A 388 2.82 4.40 -13.33
CA ARG A 388 2.34 4.24 -14.71
C ARG A 388 0.86 4.56 -14.82
N MET A 389 0.05 4.06 -13.88
CA MET A 389 -1.37 4.40 -13.78
C MET A 389 -1.60 5.91 -13.71
N ALA A 390 -0.83 6.59 -12.85
CA ALA A 390 -0.88 8.04 -12.69
C ALA A 390 -0.55 8.77 -14.01
N GLN A 391 0.53 8.37 -14.66
CA GLN A 391 0.94 8.90 -15.97
C GLN A 391 -0.17 8.76 -17.02
N ASP A 392 -0.82 7.60 -17.08
CA ASP A 392 -1.88 7.32 -18.06
C ASP A 392 -3.15 8.13 -17.75
N VAL A 393 -3.50 8.32 -16.47
CA VAL A 393 -4.63 9.16 -16.04
C VAL A 393 -4.43 10.62 -16.47
N ILE A 394 -3.28 11.20 -16.15
CA ILE A 394 -2.99 12.60 -16.53
C ILE A 394 -2.80 12.72 -18.04
N GLY A 395 -2.22 11.71 -18.71
CA GLY A 395 -2.18 11.62 -20.17
C GLY A 395 -3.59 11.68 -20.78
N THR A 396 -4.53 10.91 -20.24
CA THR A 396 -5.95 10.94 -20.66
C THR A 396 -6.58 12.33 -20.48
N ALA A 397 -6.31 13.01 -19.37
CA ALA A 397 -6.83 14.38 -19.15
C ALA A 397 -6.27 15.37 -20.19
N ILE A 398 -5.00 15.25 -20.57
CA ILE A 398 -4.37 16.08 -21.60
C ILE A 398 -4.96 15.76 -22.99
N GLU A 399 -5.07 14.49 -23.36
CA GLU A 399 -5.68 14.05 -24.63
C GLU A 399 -7.12 14.53 -24.79
N ARG A 400 -7.88 14.57 -23.70
CA ARG A 400 -9.24 15.10 -23.64
C ARG A 400 -9.30 16.63 -23.58
N LYS A 401 -8.15 17.31 -23.61
CA LYS A 401 -8.03 18.78 -23.54
C LYS A 401 -8.61 19.39 -22.25
N MET A 402 -8.64 18.62 -21.18
CA MET A 402 -9.01 19.09 -19.84
C MET A 402 -7.85 19.80 -19.16
N LEU A 403 -6.62 19.43 -19.54
CA LEU A 403 -5.37 20.02 -19.06
C LEU A 403 -4.49 20.41 -20.25
N PRO A 404 -3.67 21.48 -20.15
CA PRO A 404 -2.66 21.79 -21.15
C PRO A 404 -1.59 20.70 -21.22
N ALA A 405 -0.89 20.58 -22.35
CA ALA A 405 0.16 19.57 -22.50
C ALA A 405 1.37 19.87 -21.61
N ALA A 406 1.80 18.87 -20.84
CA ALA A 406 3.03 18.92 -20.03
C ALA A 406 3.66 17.50 -19.92
N PRO A 407 5.00 17.38 -19.96
CA PRO A 407 5.68 16.08 -19.91
C PRO A 407 5.59 15.44 -18.52
N CYS A 408 5.51 14.11 -18.50
CA CYS A 408 5.64 13.35 -17.26
C CYS A 408 7.11 13.29 -16.82
N VAL A 409 7.37 13.59 -15.55
CA VAL A 409 8.72 13.58 -14.96
C VAL A 409 8.88 12.54 -13.85
N THR A 410 7.81 11.80 -13.49
CA THR A 410 7.77 10.90 -12.33
C THR A 410 8.65 9.66 -12.47
N ALA A 411 9.10 9.30 -13.67
CA ALA A 411 10.03 8.19 -13.85
C ALA A 411 11.35 8.40 -13.10
N ASP A 412 11.82 9.64 -13.03
CA ASP A 412 13.09 10.02 -12.40
C ASP A 412 12.90 10.97 -11.19
N LEU A 413 11.72 10.93 -10.58
CA LEU A 413 11.39 11.73 -9.40
C LEU A 413 11.66 10.93 -8.13
N PRO A 414 12.76 11.24 -7.38
CA PRO A 414 12.98 10.66 -6.06
C PRO A 414 11.84 11.05 -5.12
N LEU A 415 11.30 10.06 -4.40
CA LEU A 415 10.26 10.31 -3.41
C LEU A 415 10.84 11.00 -2.16
N HIS A 416 9.97 11.64 -1.41
CA HIS A 416 10.31 12.28 -0.14
C HIS A 416 11.12 11.33 0.75
N GLY A 417 12.17 11.81 1.37
CA GLY A 417 13.09 11.01 2.19
C GLY A 417 14.19 10.26 1.42
N ALA A 418 14.14 10.19 0.08
CA ALA A 418 15.07 9.36 -0.71
C ALA A 418 16.44 9.98 -0.98
N ARG A 419 16.57 11.32 -0.90
CA ARG A 419 17.80 12.04 -1.25
C ARG A 419 18.71 12.20 -0.04
N GLY A 420 20.03 12.01 -0.24
CA GLY A 420 20.98 12.24 0.83
C GLY A 420 20.76 11.31 2.04
N LEU A 421 20.56 10.02 1.79
CA LEU A 421 20.36 9.05 2.85
C LEU A 421 21.54 9.03 3.83
N PRO A 422 21.29 9.06 5.15
CA PRO A 422 22.34 9.04 6.15
C PRO A 422 23.09 7.70 6.15
N ALA A 423 24.39 7.74 6.47
CA ALA A 423 25.24 6.56 6.50
C ALA A 423 24.83 5.53 7.58
N ASP A 424 24.17 6.00 8.64
CA ASP A 424 23.67 5.22 9.76
C ASP A 424 22.19 4.80 9.60
N LEU A 425 21.63 4.93 8.37
CA LEU A 425 20.29 4.46 8.09
C LEU A 425 20.23 2.94 8.33
N PRO A 426 19.25 2.43 9.12
CA PRO A 426 19.13 1.01 9.40
C PRO A 426 19.09 0.17 8.12
N ALA A 427 19.72 -1.01 8.14
CA ALA A 427 19.75 -1.90 6.99
C ALA A 427 18.33 -2.30 6.55
N ALA A 428 18.16 -2.54 5.26
CA ALA A 428 16.93 -3.07 4.71
C ALA A 428 16.62 -4.46 5.32
N GLY A 429 15.37 -4.68 5.70
CA GLY A 429 14.95 -5.93 6.36
C GLY A 429 15.29 -6.04 7.85
N ALA A 430 16.03 -5.10 8.43
CA ALA A 430 16.40 -5.12 9.86
C ALA A 430 15.20 -4.93 10.82
N GLY A 431 14.01 -4.66 10.30
CA GLY A 431 12.80 -4.48 11.11
C GLY A 431 12.73 -3.14 11.87
N SER A 432 13.69 -2.24 11.66
CA SER A 432 13.66 -0.90 12.28
C SER A 432 12.76 0.06 11.51
N PRO A 433 11.76 0.68 12.17
CA PRO A 433 10.90 1.67 11.53
C PRO A 433 11.65 2.96 11.15
N ASP A 434 12.79 3.24 11.78
CA ASP A 434 13.64 4.41 11.52
C ASP A 434 14.07 4.51 10.05
N ARG A 435 14.26 3.36 9.39
CA ARG A 435 14.62 3.33 7.98
C ARG A 435 13.65 4.09 7.08
N TYR A 436 12.36 4.04 7.40
CA TYR A 436 11.31 4.62 6.58
C TYR A 436 11.32 6.14 6.52
N TYR A 437 12.08 6.79 7.40
CA TYR A 437 12.21 8.25 7.44
C TYR A 437 13.32 8.77 6.51
N GLY A 438 14.20 7.88 6.00
CA GLY A 438 15.23 8.27 5.03
C GLY A 438 16.10 9.42 5.54
N ASN A 439 16.18 10.52 4.80
CA ASN A 439 16.99 11.70 5.18
C ASN A 439 16.39 12.52 6.34
N GLU A 440 15.16 12.23 6.77
CA GLU A 440 14.54 12.88 7.94
C GLU A 440 14.86 12.15 9.26
N LEU A 441 15.66 11.09 9.24
CA LEU A 441 16.00 10.31 10.43
C LEU A 441 16.60 11.17 11.56
N ALA A 442 17.43 12.15 11.24
CA ALA A 442 17.98 13.08 12.21
C ALA A 442 16.89 13.96 12.86
N MET A 443 15.91 14.40 12.07
CA MET A 443 14.77 15.17 12.57
C MET A 443 13.89 14.34 13.50
N LEU A 444 13.63 13.07 13.16
CA LEU A 444 12.92 12.14 14.05
C LEU A 444 13.66 11.99 15.39
N ARG A 445 14.97 11.72 15.34
CA ARG A 445 15.80 11.51 16.54
C ARG A 445 15.96 12.75 17.43
N ALA A 446 15.73 13.93 16.88
CA ALA A 446 15.73 15.18 17.65
C ALA A 446 14.43 15.41 18.45
N LEU A 447 13.37 14.62 18.21
CA LEU A 447 12.11 14.74 18.92
C LEU A 447 12.18 14.09 20.31
N PRO A 448 11.44 14.62 21.32
CA PRO A 448 11.34 14.00 22.63
C PRO A 448 10.75 12.59 22.56
N GLY A 449 11.29 11.66 23.35
CA GLY A 449 10.74 10.32 23.53
C GLY A 449 11.26 9.27 22.53
N THR A 450 12.45 9.47 21.97
CA THR A 450 13.14 8.46 21.14
C THR A 450 13.38 7.15 21.88
N ASP A 451 13.74 7.24 23.17
CA ASP A 451 14.01 6.06 24.02
C ASP A 451 12.74 5.49 24.67
N GLU A 452 11.61 6.18 24.56
CA GLU A 452 10.31 5.71 25.07
C GLU A 452 9.65 4.80 24.04
N ILE A 453 10.00 3.51 24.08
CA ILE A 453 9.43 2.51 23.16
C ILE A 453 8.03 2.10 23.64
N LEU A 454 7.02 2.33 22.79
CA LEU A 454 5.60 2.07 23.08
C LEU A 454 5.17 0.66 22.66
N VAL A 455 5.74 0.15 21.56
CA VAL A 455 5.48 -1.20 21.03
C VAL A 455 6.82 -1.80 20.60
N PRO A 456 7.45 -2.63 21.45
CA PRO A 456 8.78 -3.19 21.16
C PRO A 456 8.84 -3.97 19.85
N GLY A 457 7.83 -4.81 19.56
CA GLY A 457 7.81 -5.65 18.35
C GLY A 457 7.74 -4.88 17.03
N SER A 458 7.29 -3.61 17.06
CA SER A 458 7.28 -2.73 15.87
C SER A 458 8.30 -1.60 15.94
N GLY A 459 9.02 -1.46 17.05
CA GLY A 459 9.96 -0.36 17.29
C GLY A 459 9.32 1.04 17.40
N LEU A 460 8.00 1.12 17.61
CA LEU A 460 7.31 2.40 17.78
C LEU A 460 7.79 3.10 19.05
N SER A 461 8.31 4.32 18.93
CA SER A 461 8.62 5.21 20.07
C SER A 461 7.68 6.41 20.14
N ALA A 462 7.69 7.13 21.28
CA ALA A 462 6.94 8.38 21.44
C ALA A 462 7.37 9.45 20.42
N ALA A 463 8.64 9.49 20.02
CA ALA A 463 9.13 10.37 18.97
C ALA A 463 8.46 10.09 17.62
N HIS A 464 8.23 8.83 17.26
CA HIS A 464 7.51 8.47 16.03
C HIS A 464 6.07 9.00 16.04
N VAL A 465 5.38 8.95 17.20
CA VAL A 465 4.02 9.51 17.33
C VAL A 465 4.02 11.02 17.10
N ARG A 466 4.96 11.74 17.73
CA ARG A 466 5.13 13.19 17.56
C ARG A 466 5.46 13.55 16.11
N PHE A 467 6.35 12.79 15.47
CA PHE A 467 6.70 12.99 14.06
C PHE A 467 5.47 12.82 13.16
N ALA A 468 4.70 11.76 13.37
CA ALA A 468 3.48 11.47 12.64
C ALA A 468 2.44 12.61 12.77
N ALA A 469 2.27 13.15 13.99
CA ALA A 469 1.37 14.27 14.28
C ALA A 469 1.81 15.56 13.56
N ARG A 470 3.11 15.91 13.68
CA ARG A 470 3.64 17.19 13.22
C ARG A 470 3.89 17.23 11.70
N PHE A 471 4.33 16.10 11.12
CA PHE A 471 4.89 16.09 9.76
C PHE A 471 4.19 15.14 8.79
N GLU A 472 3.28 14.26 9.28
CA GLU A 472 2.63 13.26 8.44
C GLU A 472 1.10 13.29 8.53
N LEU A 473 0.53 14.38 9.03
CA LEU A 473 -0.91 14.63 9.11
C LEU A 473 -1.69 13.55 9.89
N ALA A 474 -1.06 12.83 10.82
CA ALA A 474 -1.77 11.88 11.66
C ALA A 474 -2.68 12.64 12.64
N ARG A 475 -3.95 12.22 12.75
CA ARG A 475 -4.98 12.88 13.56
C ARG A 475 -5.58 11.95 14.60
N ARG A 476 -5.54 10.65 14.37
CA ARG A 476 -6.13 9.62 15.23
C ARG A 476 -5.10 8.59 15.64
N VAL A 477 -5.38 7.89 16.74
CA VAL A 477 -4.56 6.78 17.25
C VAL A 477 -4.35 5.72 16.17
N GLU A 478 -5.38 5.43 15.41
CA GLU A 478 -5.34 4.48 14.29
C GLU A 478 -4.36 4.91 13.20
N ASP A 479 -4.23 6.20 12.88
CA ASP A 479 -3.33 6.69 11.84
C ASP A 479 -1.89 6.31 12.17
N VAL A 480 -1.52 6.44 13.43
CA VAL A 480 -0.20 6.10 13.94
C VAL A 480 0.00 4.58 13.95
N LEU A 481 -0.84 3.85 14.68
CA LEU A 481 -0.63 2.43 14.99
C LEU A 481 -0.87 1.50 13.78
N ALA A 482 -1.59 1.97 12.77
CA ALA A 482 -1.88 1.17 11.58
C ALA A 482 -1.08 1.60 10.33
N ARG A 483 -0.71 2.89 10.16
CA ARG A 483 -0.18 3.42 8.90
C ARG A 483 1.14 4.18 9.00
N ARG A 484 1.40 4.95 10.07
CA ARG A 484 2.74 5.57 10.29
C ARG A 484 3.71 4.57 10.90
N ASN A 485 3.19 3.72 11.77
CA ASN A 485 3.81 2.48 12.24
C ASN A 485 2.87 1.31 11.91
N ARG A 486 3.35 0.10 12.00
CA ARG A 486 2.58 -1.10 11.60
C ARG A 486 2.23 -2.00 12.78
N ALA A 487 2.25 -1.47 14.01
CA ALA A 487 1.99 -2.22 15.24
C ALA A 487 0.69 -3.03 15.18
N LEU A 488 -0.41 -2.44 14.66
CA LEU A 488 -1.69 -3.12 14.51
C LEU A 488 -1.60 -4.36 13.60
N PHE A 489 -0.79 -4.30 12.55
CA PHE A 489 -0.63 -5.39 11.58
C PHE A 489 0.38 -6.45 12.02
N LEU A 490 1.26 -6.11 12.96
CA LEU A 490 2.29 -7.01 13.49
C LEU A 490 1.82 -7.69 14.78
N GLU A 491 1.35 -6.89 15.74
CA GLU A 491 0.97 -7.33 17.09
C GLU A 491 -0.25 -6.55 17.56
N ALA A 492 -1.45 -6.95 17.14
CA ALA A 492 -2.69 -6.22 17.40
C ALA A 492 -2.97 -6.01 18.92
N GLY A 493 -2.64 -7.00 19.76
CA GLY A 493 -2.76 -6.90 21.22
C GLY A 493 -1.82 -5.85 21.81
N ALA A 494 -0.55 -5.83 21.39
CA ALA A 494 0.42 -4.84 21.85
C ALA A 494 0.06 -3.43 21.37
N ALA A 495 -0.43 -3.29 20.13
CA ALA A 495 -0.94 -2.03 19.61
C ALA A 495 -2.13 -1.50 20.41
N SER A 496 -3.07 -2.39 20.78
CA SER A 496 -4.22 -2.05 21.65
C SER A 496 -3.77 -1.58 23.04
N ALA A 497 -2.75 -2.21 23.61
CA ALA A 497 -2.19 -1.81 24.91
C ALA A 497 -1.49 -0.44 24.86
N ALA A 498 -0.84 -0.10 23.74
CA ALA A 498 -0.15 1.18 23.54
C ALA A 498 -1.11 2.37 23.24
N ALA A 499 -2.36 2.11 22.87
CA ALA A 499 -3.32 3.12 22.44
C ALA A 499 -3.48 4.28 23.44
N PRO A 500 -3.56 4.09 24.79
CA PRO A 500 -3.69 5.19 25.74
C PRO A 500 -2.51 6.18 25.67
N ARG A 501 -1.27 5.68 25.56
CA ARG A 501 -0.10 6.56 25.49
C ARG A 501 -0.01 7.28 24.15
N VAL A 502 -0.36 6.61 23.06
CA VAL A 502 -0.45 7.25 21.74
C VAL A 502 -1.52 8.34 21.72
N ALA A 503 -2.71 8.10 22.30
CA ALA A 503 -3.77 9.09 22.41
C ALA A 503 -3.33 10.30 23.23
N GLN A 504 -2.63 10.08 24.36
CA GLN A 504 -2.10 11.16 25.18
C GLN A 504 -1.12 12.04 24.38
N ILE A 505 -0.16 11.45 23.66
CA ILE A 505 0.82 12.21 22.86
C ILE A 505 0.11 12.98 21.73
N LEU A 506 -0.83 12.37 21.03
CA LEU A 506 -1.61 13.08 20.01
C LEU A 506 -2.43 14.23 20.58
N ALA A 507 -2.99 14.06 21.77
CA ALA A 507 -3.72 15.13 22.46
C ALA A 507 -2.80 16.29 22.84
N GLU A 508 -1.59 16.00 23.34
CA GLU A 508 -0.57 17.02 23.61
C GLU A 508 -0.20 17.80 22.33
N GLU A 509 -0.03 17.10 21.19
CA GLU A 509 0.37 17.70 19.90
C GLU A 509 -0.75 18.51 19.22
N HIS A 510 -2.01 18.14 19.43
CA HIS A 510 -3.16 18.75 18.75
C HIS A 510 -4.07 19.59 19.65
N GLY A 511 -3.79 19.65 20.96
CA GLY A 511 -4.58 20.45 21.92
C GLY A 511 -5.93 19.82 22.25
N HIS A 512 -6.02 18.48 22.31
CA HIS A 512 -7.24 17.77 22.68
C HIS A 512 -7.32 17.48 24.18
N ASP A 513 -8.54 17.30 24.67
CA ASP A 513 -8.84 17.03 26.09
C ASP A 513 -8.84 15.53 26.45
N ALA A 514 -9.07 15.24 27.73
CA ALA A 514 -9.14 13.86 28.22
C ALA A 514 -10.35 13.09 27.68
N ALA A 515 -11.45 13.76 27.32
CA ALA A 515 -12.62 13.10 26.73
C ALA A 515 -12.31 12.59 25.32
N TRP A 516 -11.61 13.40 24.53
CA TRP A 516 -11.13 12.98 23.22
C TRP A 516 -10.17 11.77 23.34
N GLN A 517 -9.22 11.81 24.29
CA GLN A 517 -8.30 10.70 24.52
C GLN A 517 -9.04 9.38 24.79
N ALA A 518 -10.03 9.41 25.69
CA ALA A 518 -10.83 8.24 26.04
C ALA A 518 -11.60 7.69 24.83
N ALA A 519 -12.21 8.57 24.03
CA ALA A 519 -12.95 8.20 22.82
C ALA A 519 -12.04 7.57 21.75
N GLU A 520 -10.84 8.12 21.53
CA GLU A 520 -9.88 7.58 20.59
C GLU A 520 -9.32 6.20 21.00
N VAL A 521 -9.07 6.01 22.30
CA VAL A 521 -8.65 4.70 22.83
C VAL A 521 -9.72 3.65 22.62
N GLU A 522 -10.98 3.96 22.93
CA GLU A 522 -12.10 3.03 22.75
C GLU A 522 -12.32 2.71 21.27
N SER A 523 -12.31 3.73 20.40
CA SER A 523 -12.42 3.57 18.95
C SER A 523 -11.33 2.67 18.41
N PHE A 524 -10.07 2.88 18.82
CA PHE A 524 -8.96 2.06 18.37
C PHE A 524 -9.02 0.63 18.90
N ARG A 525 -9.41 0.41 20.16
CA ARG A 525 -9.60 -0.93 20.73
C ARG A 525 -10.68 -1.72 20.00
N SER A 526 -11.78 -1.06 19.68
CA SER A 526 -12.85 -1.65 18.85
C SER A 526 -12.33 -2.04 17.46
N LEU A 527 -11.50 -1.20 16.82
CA LEU A 527 -10.83 -1.55 15.56
C LEU A 527 -9.90 -2.74 15.74
N ALA A 528 -9.00 -2.70 16.72
CA ALA A 528 -7.96 -3.70 16.97
C ALA A 528 -8.54 -5.08 17.29
N SER A 529 -9.73 -5.16 17.91
CA SER A 529 -10.43 -6.43 18.16
C SER A 529 -10.69 -7.23 16.87
N GLY A 530 -10.83 -6.55 15.72
CA GLY A 530 -10.99 -7.17 14.42
C GLY A 530 -9.70 -7.70 13.78
N TYR A 531 -8.56 -7.41 14.40
CA TYR A 531 -7.23 -7.87 14.00
C TYR A 531 -6.68 -8.97 14.92
N MET A 532 -7.43 -9.39 15.92
CA MET A 532 -7.13 -10.51 16.81
C MET A 532 -8.05 -11.69 16.48
N LEU A 533 -7.51 -12.90 16.53
CA LEU A 533 -8.33 -14.12 16.46
C LEU A 533 -8.84 -14.44 17.87
N SER A 534 -10.12 -14.72 17.94
CA SER A 534 -10.80 -15.25 19.15
C SER A 534 -10.59 -16.76 19.25
#